data_8fbe97b5c697f61dd4e312d60411df2b
#
_entry.id   8fbe97b5c697f61dd4e312d60411df2b
#
_cell.length_a   1.000
_cell.length_b   1.000
_cell.length_c   1.000
_cell.angle_alpha   90.00
_cell.angle_beta   90.00
_cell.angle_gamma   90.00
#
_symmetry.space_group_name_H-M   'P 1'
#
loop_
_entity.id
_entity.type
_entity.pdbx_description
1 polymer ?
#
loop_
_entity_poly.entity_id
_entity_poly.type
_entity_poly.pdbx_seq_one_letter_code
_entity_poly.pdbx_strand_id
1 'polypeptide(L)'
;RQKGKIAELALGYGGSVGALKSMGALDMGLEEEELQPLVDMWREANPNIVRYWWDVDRAVKKAVKQREPSSIGSVRFLYKSGMLFIELPSGRRLCYVKPKMGVNKFGSESVTYEGVGAAKKWKRIESYGPKFVENIVQAISRDILMYAIRTLSHCFIFGHVHDELIIECSKDVSLDVICEQMGRTPPWIPGILLRADGYETEFYKKD
;
A
#
# COMPACT_ATOMS: atom_id res chain seq x y z
N ARG A 1 -4.41 16.13 15.15
CA ARG A 1 -4.07 14.74 14.80
C ARG A 1 -5.06 14.15 13.77
N GLN A 2 -6.39 14.25 13.95
CA GLN A 2 -7.38 13.68 13.04
C GLN A 2 -7.36 14.32 11.64
N LYS A 3 -7.28 15.66 11.53
CA LYS A 3 -7.14 16.37 10.24
C LYS A 3 -5.92 15.87 9.44
N GLY A 4 -4.76 15.71 10.10
CA GLY A 4 -3.55 15.17 9.47
C GLY A 4 -3.72 13.73 8.99
N LYS A 5 -4.39 12.85 9.76
CA LYS A 5 -4.67 11.48 9.36
C LYS A 5 -5.53 11.41 8.09
N ILE A 6 -6.56 12.26 7.98
CA ILE A 6 -7.41 12.33 6.80
C ILE A 6 -6.62 12.81 5.59
N ALA A 7 -5.80 13.87 5.74
CA ALA A 7 -4.96 14.35 4.66
C ALA A 7 -4.04 13.25 4.12
N GLU A 8 -3.31 12.53 5.00
CA GLU A 8 -2.45 11.41 4.60
C GLU A 8 -3.22 10.29 3.87
N LEU A 9 -4.34 9.85 4.42
CA LEU A 9 -5.12 8.75 3.83
C LEU A 9 -5.79 9.16 2.51
N ALA A 10 -6.27 10.40 2.40
CA ALA A 10 -6.90 10.90 1.18
C ALA A 10 -5.88 11.17 0.08
N LEU A 11 -4.76 11.83 0.41
CA LEU A 11 -3.81 12.36 -0.57
C LEU A 11 -2.69 11.37 -0.90
N GLY A 12 -2.29 10.51 0.05
CA GLY A 12 -1.18 9.57 -0.12
C GLY A 12 -1.32 8.61 -1.31
N TYR A 13 -2.55 8.37 -1.77
CA TYR A 13 -2.85 7.53 -2.93
C TYR A 13 -3.43 8.31 -4.11
N GLY A 14 -3.02 9.58 -4.25
CA GLY A 14 -3.37 10.40 -5.42
C GLY A 14 -4.77 10.99 -5.37
N GLY A 15 -5.40 11.03 -4.20
CA GLY A 15 -6.65 11.75 -4.01
C GLY A 15 -6.49 13.26 -4.19
N SER A 16 -7.61 13.96 -4.26
CA SER A 16 -7.70 15.39 -4.38
C SER A 16 -8.87 15.88 -3.52
N VAL A 17 -9.36 17.11 -3.73
CA VAL A 17 -10.49 17.71 -3.00
C VAL A 17 -11.66 16.74 -2.82
N GLY A 18 -12.05 16.00 -3.87
CA GLY A 18 -13.13 15.02 -3.78
C GLY A 18 -12.87 13.89 -2.77
N ALA A 19 -11.62 13.44 -2.64
CA ALA A 19 -11.25 12.43 -1.64
C ALA A 19 -11.30 13.00 -0.21
N LEU A 20 -10.81 14.23 -0.01
CA LEU A 20 -10.90 14.92 1.28
C LEU A 20 -12.35 15.08 1.73
N LYS A 21 -13.25 15.55 0.83
CA LYS A 21 -14.68 15.68 1.12
C LYS A 21 -15.31 14.32 1.50
N SER A 22 -15.02 13.27 0.72
CA SER A 22 -15.60 11.95 0.98
C SER A 22 -15.10 11.30 2.28
N MET A 23 -13.95 11.74 2.80
CA MET A 23 -13.41 11.31 4.09
C MET A 23 -13.80 12.21 5.27
N GLY A 24 -14.75 13.15 5.06
CA GLY A 24 -15.30 13.97 6.13
C GLY A 24 -14.47 15.18 6.50
N ALA A 25 -13.65 15.71 5.58
CA ALA A 25 -12.83 16.89 5.86
C ALA A 25 -13.68 18.12 6.27
N LEU A 26 -14.83 18.32 5.63
CA LEU A 26 -15.77 19.42 5.96
C LEU A 26 -16.41 19.20 7.34
N ASP A 27 -16.77 17.97 7.69
CA ASP A 27 -17.36 17.62 8.99
C ASP A 27 -16.39 17.85 10.15
N MET A 28 -15.09 17.95 9.84
CA MET A 28 -14.02 18.25 10.79
C MET A 28 -13.66 19.74 10.87
N GLY A 29 -14.46 20.59 10.23
CA GLY A 29 -14.28 22.04 10.26
C GLY A 29 -13.15 22.55 9.37
N LEU A 30 -12.92 21.92 8.20
CA LEU A 30 -12.21 22.51 7.09
C LEU A 30 -13.20 23.19 6.16
N GLU A 31 -12.89 24.39 5.72
CA GLU A 31 -13.69 25.10 4.73
C GLU A 31 -13.37 24.61 3.30
N GLU A 32 -14.31 24.75 2.39
CA GLU A 32 -14.15 24.25 1.02
C GLU A 32 -12.96 24.90 0.30
N GLU A 33 -12.73 26.19 0.54
CA GLU A 33 -11.63 26.96 -0.01
C GLU A 33 -10.25 26.50 0.48
N GLU A 34 -10.18 25.85 1.65
CA GLU A 34 -8.94 25.33 2.22
C GLU A 34 -8.50 23.99 1.58
N LEU A 35 -9.41 23.27 0.93
CA LEU A 35 -9.13 21.91 0.48
C LEU A 35 -8.13 21.85 -0.68
N GLN A 36 -8.23 22.75 -1.66
CA GLN A 36 -7.26 22.77 -2.77
C GLN A 36 -5.86 23.21 -2.31
N PRO A 37 -5.69 24.27 -1.54
CA PRO A 37 -4.40 24.62 -0.92
C PRO A 37 -3.79 23.46 -0.11
N LEU A 38 -4.59 22.71 0.64
CA LEU A 38 -4.11 21.54 1.39
C LEU A 38 -3.58 20.44 0.47
N VAL A 39 -4.26 20.16 -0.64
CA VAL A 39 -3.81 19.19 -1.65
C VAL A 39 -2.46 19.62 -2.23
N ASP A 40 -2.32 20.90 -2.58
CA ASP A 40 -1.12 21.42 -3.23
C ASP A 40 0.07 21.43 -2.26
N MET A 41 -0.12 21.89 -1.02
CA MET A 41 0.89 21.83 0.04
C MET A 41 1.35 20.40 0.33
N TRP A 42 0.41 19.44 0.39
CA TRP A 42 0.76 18.05 0.64
C TRP A 42 1.63 17.48 -0.48
N ARG A 43 1.27 17.76 -1.73
CA ARG A 43 2.03 17.29 -2.91
C ARG A 43 3.41 17.93 -2.99
N GLU A 44 3.51 19.21 -2.67
CA GLU A 44 4.78 19.93 -2.59
C GLU A 44 5.69 19.39 -1.48
N ALA A 45 5.12 19.06 -0.32
CA ALA A 45 5.85 18.44 0.78
C ALA A 45 6.27 16.99 0.49
N ASN A 46 5.59 16.30 -0.45
CA ASN A 46 5.81 14.89 -0.75
C ASN A 46 6.19 14.62 -2.23
N PRO A 47 7.18 15.33 -2.81
CA PRO A 47 7.47 15.26 -4.25
C PRO A 47 7.94 13.87 -4.70
N ASN A 48 8.59 13.11 -3.82
CA ASN A 48 9.04 11.75 -4.13
C ASN A 48 7.86 10.77 -4.27
N ILE A 49 6.82 10.92 -3.46
CA ILE A 49 5.59 10.11 -3.54
C ILE A 49 4.87 10.44 -4.85
N VAL A 50 4.68 11.72 -5.14
CA VAL A 50 4.03 12.17 -6.38
C VAL A 50 4.79 11.68 -7.62
N ARG A 51 6.12 11.79 -7.61
CA ARG A 51 6.96 11.25 -8.70
C ARG A 51 6.78 9.74 -8.85
N TYR A 52 6.76 9.00 -7.75
CA TYR A 52 6.60 7.55 -7.76
C TYR A 52 5.25 7.12 -8.36
N TRP A 53 4.16 7.85 -8.11
CA TRP A 53 2.87 7.57 -8.76
C TRP A 53 2.96 7.56 -10.28
N TRP A 54 3.63 8.56 -10.83
CA TRP A 54 3.74 8.72 -12.28
C TRP A 54 4.77 7.80 -12.91
N ASP A 55 5.84 7.48 -12.17
CA ASP A 55 6.81 6.47 -12.60
C ASP A 55 6.14 5.10 -12.70
N VAL A 56 5.35 4.71 -11.72
CA VAL A 56 4.58 3.46 -11.72
C VAL A 56 3.54 3.47 -12.84
N ASP A 57 2.83 4.58 -13.06
CA ASP A 57 1.86 4.71 -14.15
C ASP A 57 2.52 4.45 -15.51
N ARG A 58 3.66 5.09 -15.75
CA ARG A 58 4.45 4.89 -17.00
C ARG A 58 4.94 3.45 -17.14
N ALA A 59 5.45 2.85 -16.08
CA ALA A 59 5.96 1.49 -16.08
C ALA A 59 4.86 0.46 -16.38
N VAL A 60 3.70 0.61 -15.75
CA VAL A 60 2.53 -0.25 -15.99
C VAL A 60 2.04 -0.10 -17.44
N LYS A 61 1.88 1.14 -17.92
CA LYS A 61 1.47 1.41 -19.32
C LYS A 61 2.46 0.82 -20.33
N LYS A 62 3.76 0.97 -20.07
CA LYS A 62 4.81 0.37 -20.90
C LYS A 62 4.68 -1.14 -20.97
N ALA A 63 4.54 -1.80 -19.82
CA ALA A 63 4.37 -3.25 -19.74
C ALA A 63 3.10 -3.73 -20.47
N VAL A 64 1.99 -2.99 -20.38
CA VAL A 64 0.71 -3.40 -21.00
C VAL A 64 0.67 -3.08 -22.50
N LYS A 65 1.15 -1.90 -22.92
CA LYS A 65 1.07 -1.40 -24.31
C LYS A 65 2.16 -1.97 -25.20
N GLN A 66 3.41 -1.96 -24.71
CA GLN A 66 4.60 -2.33 -25.47
C GLN A 66 5.05 -3.78 -25.22
N ARG A 67 4.54 -4.42 -24.16
CA ARG A 67 4.98 -5.77 -23.73
C ARG A 67 6.45 -5.80 -23.28
N GLU A 68 7.00 -4.64 -22.92
CA GLU A 68 8.36 -4.50 -22.45
C GLU A 68 8.42 -4.47 -20.92
N PRO A 69 9.31 -5.25 -20.30
CA PRO A 69 9.51 -5.17 -18.86
C PRO A 69 10.20 -3.85 -18.48
N SER A 70 9.96 -3.41 -17.27
CA SER A 70 10.63 -2.25 -16.67
C SER A 70 10.77 -2.43 -15.17
N SER A 71 11.58 -1.60 -14.52
CA SER A 71 11.78 -1.63 -13.07
C SER A 71 11.84 -0.22 -12.51
N ILE A 72 11.37 -0.07 -11.27
CA ILE A 72 11.54 1.13 -10.46
C ILE A 72 12.08 0.67 -9.10
N GLY A 73 13.36 0.96 -8.84
CA GLY A 73 14.05 0.35 -7.71
C GLY A 73 13.96 -1.18 -7.79
N SER A 74 13.51 -1.81 -6.73
CA SER A 74 13.37 -3.27 -6.62
C SER A 74 12.01 -3.80 -7.11
N VAL A 75 11.10 -2.94 -7.59
CA VAL A 75 9.80 -3.34 -8.14
C VAL A 75 9.90 -3.52 -9.64
N ARG A 76 9.46 -4.67 -10.16
CA ARG A 76 9.50 -5.00 -11.59
C ARG A 76 8.10 -5.12 -12.17
N PHE A 77 7.93 -4.63 -13.38
CA PHE A 77 6.67 -4.65 -14.13
C PHE A 77 6.86 -5.47 -15.40
N LEU A 78 6.04 -6.50 -15.58
CA LEU A 78 6.15 -7.40 -16.74
C LEU A 78 4.79 -7.89 -17.20
N TYR A 79 4.64 -8.07 -18.50
CA TYR A 79 3.48 -8.70 -19.09
C TYR A 79 3.84 -10.12 -19.55
N LYS A 80 3.09 -11.12 -19.10
CA LYS A 80 3.28 -12.50 -19.50
C LYS A 80 1.96 -13.26 -19.49
N SER A 81 1.72 -14.09 -20.51
CA SER A 81 0.55 -15.00 -20.57
C SER A 81 -0.80 -14.32 -20.27
N GLY A 82 -1.02 -13.14 -20.83
CA GLY A 82 -2.29 -12.43 -20.66
C GLY A 82 -2.44 -11.69 -19.34
N MET A 83 -1.39 -11.58 -18.53
CA MET A 83 -1.40 -10.91 -17.23
C MET A 83 -0.31 -9.84 -17.13
N LEU A 84 -0.60 -8.77 -16.42
CA LEU A 84 0.39 -7.86 -15.88
C LEU A 84 0.81 -8.39 -14.51
N PHE A 85 2.10 -8.56 -14.32
CA PHE A 85 2.71 -8.88 -13.03
C PHE A 85 3.48 -7.66 -12.51
N ILE A 86 3.28 -7.34 -11.24
CA ILE A 86 4.13 -6.43 -10.49
C ILE A 86 4.87 -7.29 -9.46
N GLU A 87 6.17 -7.50 -9.69
CA GLU A 87 7.03 -8.28 -8.80
C GLU A 87 7.58 -7.36 -7.71
N LEU A 88 7.31 -7.73 -6.48
CA LEU A 88 7.69 -6.99 -5.28
C LEU A 88 9.12 -7.33 -4.85
N PRO A 89 9.76 -6.51 -4.00
CA PRO A 89 11.10 -6.78 -3.48
C PRO A 89 11.23 -8.14 -2.79
N SER A 90 10.17 -8.65 -2.18
CA SER A 90 10.10 -9.98 -1.57
C SER A 90 10.12 -11.15 -2.57
N GLY A 91 10.02 -10.86 -3.88
CA GLY A 91 9.84 -11.85 -4.95
C GLY A 91 8.37 -12.25 -5.17
N ARG A 92 7.44 -11.83 -4.31
CA ARG A 92 6.01 -12.05 -4.52
C ARG A 92 5.48 -11.18 -5.66
N ARG A 93 4.42 -11.64 -6.33
CA ARG A 93 3.83 -10.96 -7.49
C ARG A 93 2.38 -10.57 -7.25
N LEU A 94 2.04 -9.34 -7.58
CA LEU A 94 0.67 -8.93 -7.81
C LEU A 94 0.31 -9.26 -9.26
N CYS A 95 -0.88 -9.82 -9.48
CA CYS A 95 -1.34 -10.27 -10.78
C CYS A 95 -2.61 -9.53 -11.20
N TYR A 96 -2.61 -8.96 -12.39
CA TYR A 96 -3.75 -8.27 -12.98
C TYR A 96 -4.15 -8.96 -14.26
N VAL A 97 -5.39 -9.50 -14.29
CA VAL A 97 -5.86 -10.39 -15.35
C VAL A 97 -6.32 -9.60 -16.57
N LYS A 98 -5.91 -10.04 -17.76
CA LYS A 98 -6.29 -9.45 -19.06
C LYS A 98 -6.17 -7.92 -19.08
N PRO A 99 -5.00 -7.35 -18.72
CA PRO A 99 -4.82 -5.90 -18.73
C PRO A 99 -4.92 -5.38 -20.18
N LYS A 100 -5.57 -4.22 -20.31
CA LYS A 100 -5.71 -3.50 -21.60
C LYS A 100 -5.59 -2.01 -21.37
N MET A 101 -5.13 -1.31 -22.40
CA MET A 101 -5.25 0.15 -22.43
C MET A 101 -6.73 0.52 -22.56
N GLY A 102 -7.11 1.58 -21.91
CA GLY A 102 -8.44 2.18 -21.94
C GLY A 102 -8.35 3.70 -21.84
N VAL A 103 -9.50 4.34 -21.79
CA VAL A 103 -9.62 5.78 -21.56
C VAL A 103 -10.43 5.97 -20.28
N ASN A 104 -9.93 6.81 -19.39
CA ASN A 104 -10.62 7.14 -18.16
C ASN A 104 -11.74 8.17 -18.40
N LYS A 105 -12.56 8.41 -17.36
CA LYS A 105 -13.65 9.38 -17.40
C LYS A 105 -13.23 10.82 -17.72
N PHE A 106 -11.92 11.12 -17.66
CA PHE A 106 -11.36 12.43 -17.98
C PHE A 106 -10.72 12.50 -19.37
N GLY A 107 -10.86 11.45 -20.20
CA GLY A 107 -10.30 11.39 -21.54
C GLY A 107 -8.81 11.01 -21.63
N SER A 108 -8.19 10.67 -20.49
CA SER A 108 -6.78 10.28 -20.46
C SER A 108 -6.59 8.76 -20.58
N GLU A 109 -5.45 8.34 -21.15
CA GLU A 109 -5.09 6.90 -21.18
C GLU A 109 -5.03 6.32 -19.76
N SER A 110 -5.69 5.19 -19.57
CA SER A 110 -5.67 4.41 -18.33
C SER A 110 -5.44 2.94 -18.61
N VAL A 111 -5.13 2.18 -17.58
CA VAL A 111 -5.03 0.73 -17.67
C VAL A 111 -6.26 0.11 -17.02
N THR A 112 -6.85 -0.86 -17.71
CA THR A 112 -7.97 -1.64 -17.18
C THR A 112 -7.59 -3.11 -17.08
N TYR A 113 -8.16 -3.81 -16.13
CA TYR A 113 -7.96 -5.26 -15.95
C TYR A 113 -9.26 -5.92 -15.47
N GLU A 114 -9.33 -7.24 -15.54
CA GLU A 114 -10.48 -8.00 -15.03
C GLU A 114 -10.24 -8.41 -13.56
N GLY A 115 -11.25 -8.26 -12.73
CA GLY A 115 -11.18 -8.58 -11.32
C GLY A 115 -12.53 -8.45 -10.61
N VAL A 116 -12.53 -8.76 -9.31
CA VAL A 116 -13.72 -8.63 -8.46
C VAL A 116 -13.89 -7.17 -8.08
N GLY A 117 -15.00 -6.56 -8.50
CA GLY A 117 -15.36 -5.18 -8.15
C GLY A 117 -16.03 -5.05 -6.78
N ALA A 118 -16.33 -3.82 -6.38
CA ALA A 118 -16.98 -3.49 -5.09
C ALA A 118 -18.28 -4.29 -4.84
N ALA A 119 -19.06 -4.56 -5.90
CA ALA A 119 -20.28 -5.37 -5.82
C ALA A 119 -20.00 -6.90 -5.78
N LYS A 120 -18.78 -7.33 -5.48
CA LYS A 120 -18.35 -8.74 -5.45
C LYS A 120 -18.60 -9.51 -6.75
N LYS A 121 -18.74 -8.81 -7.88
CA LYS A 121 -18.91 -9.40 -9.22
C LYS A 121 -17.64 -9.21 -10.04
N TRP A 122 -17.32 -10.22 -10.84
CA TRP A 122 -16.22 -10.15 -11.81
C TRP A 122 -16.54 -9.13 -12.89
N LYS A 123 -15.68 -8.15 -13.07
CA LYS A 123 -15.85 -7.08 -14.04
C LYS A 123 -14.53 -6.48 -14.48
N ARG A 124 -14.56 -5.62 -15.49
CA ARG A 124 -13.43 -4.78 -15.85
C ARG A 124 -13.31 -3.60 -14.90
N ILE A 125 -12.12 -3.40 -14.37
CA ILE A 125 -11.77 -2.38 -13.39
C ILE A 125 -10.75 -1.45 -14.05
N GLU A 126 -10.97 -0.14 -13.93
CA GLU A 126 -10.00 0.88 -14.30
C GLU A 126 -9.03 1.12 -13.15
N SER A 127 -7.75 1.37 -13.50
CA SER A 127 -6.71 1.72 -12.53
C SER A 127 -5.72 2.71 -13.11
N TYR A 128 -4.97 3.33 -12.22
CA TYR A 128 -4.04 4.41 -12.52
C TYR A 128 -2.86 4.36 -11.55
N GLY A 129 -1.79 5.12 -11.82
CA GLY A 129 -0.52 5.05 -11.09
C GLY A 129 -0.66 5.01 -9.56
N PRO A 130 -1.29 6.02 -8.92
CA PRO A 130 -1.49 6.03 -7.47
C PRO A 130 -2.20 4.78 -6.92
N LYS A 131 -3.15 4.21 -7.67
CA LYS A 131 -3.84 2.98 -7.24
C LYS A 131 -2.96 1.74 -7.33
N PHE A 132 -2.07 1.67 -8.32
CA PHE A 132 -1.06 0.63 -8.37
C PHE A 132 -0.04 0.79 -7.24
N VAL A 133 0.36 2.03 -6.91
CA VAL A 133 1.25 2.33 -5.78
C VAL A 133 0.62 1.90 -4.46
N GLU A 134 -0.67 2.19 -4.23
CA GLU A 134 -1.42 1.70 -3.06
C GLU A 134 -1.30 0.17 -2.93
N ASN A 135 -1.59 -0.56 -4.01
CA ASN A 135 -1.51 -2.01 -4.00
C ASN A 135 -0.08 -2.52 -3.74
N ILE A 136 0.94 -1.88 -4.32
CA ILE A 136 2.36 -2.21 -4.10
C ILE A 136 2.74 -2.00 -2.63
N VAL A 137 2.44 -0.83 -2.07
CA VAL A 137 2.82 -0.48 -0.69
C VAL A 137 2.12 -1.38 0.31
N GLN A 138 0.80 -1.58 0.17
CA GLN A 138 0.05 -2.50 1.04
C GLN A 138 0.58 -3.94 0.97
N ALA A 139 0.94 -4.38 -0.24
CA ALA A 139 1.51 -5.72 -0.42
C ALA A 139 2.90 -5.87 0.20
N ILE A 140 3.76 -4.84 0.08
CA ILE A 140 5.07 -4.83 0.74
C ILE A 140 4.91 -4.83 2.26
N SER A 141 4.00 -4.02 2.81
CA SER A 141 3.71 -4.01 4.26
C SER A 141 3.26 -5.40 4.75
N ARG A 142 2.43 -6.08 3.97
CA ARG A 142 2.03 -7.47 4.27
C ARG A 142 3.22 -8.43 4.23
N ASP A 143 4.15 -8.25 3.29
CA ASP A 143 5.35 -9.09 3.19
C ASP A 143 6.31 -8.86 4.37
N ILE A 144 6.41 -7.62 4.87
CA ILE A 144 7.17 -7.28 6.08
C ILE A 144 6.57 -8.00 7.30
N LEU A 145 5.25 -7.96 7.49
CA LEU A 145 4.60 -8.69 8.57
C LEU A 145 4.83 -10.21 8.46
N MET A 146 4.76 -10.76 7.25
CA MET A 146 5.04 -12.19 7.02
C MET A 146 6.49 -12.56 7.30
N TYR A 147 7.42 -11.63 7.07
CA TYR A 147 8.82 -11.82 7.47
C TYR A 147 8.95 -11.87 9.00
N ALA A 148 8.30 -10.95 9.73
CA ALA A 148 8.27 -10.96 11.19
C ALA A 148 7.67 -12.28 11.74
N ILE A 149 6.55 -12.75 11.20
CA ILE A 149 5.96 -14.04 11.57
C ILE A 149 6.95 -15.19 11.40
N ARG A 150 7.70 -15.21 10.30
CA ARG A 150 8.70 -16.26 10.04
C ARG A 150 9.88 -16.21 11.02
N THR A 151 10.35 -15.02 11.36
CA THR A 151 11.48 -14.87 12.31
C THR A 151 11.07 -15.15 13.74
N LEU A 152 9.78 -14.99 14.08
CA LEU A 152 9.16 -15.30 15.37
C LEU A 152 8.50 -16.68 15.40
N SER A 153 8.80 -17.57 14.45
CA SER A 153 8.17 -18.91 14.36
C SER A 153 8.43 -19.82 15.56
N HIS A 154 9.38 -19.47 16.42
CA HIS A 154 9.63 -20.14 17.70
C HIS A 154 8.64 -19.73 18.81
N CYS A 155 7.89 -18.64 18.61
CA CYS A 155 6.81 -18.20 19.49
C CYS A 155 5.47 -18.80 19.05
N PHE A 156 4.54 -18.98 19.98
CA PHE A 156 3.18 -19.36 19.64
C PHE A 156 2.40 -18.14 19.16
N ILE A 157 2.37 -17.92 17.83
CA ILE A 157 1.60 -16.84 17.21
C ILE A 157 0.15 -17.30 17.06
N PHE A 158 -0.72 -16.80 17.94
CA PHE A 158 -2.15 -17.11 17.93
C PHE A 158 -2.85 -16.51 16.68
N GLY A 159 -2.44 -15.30 16.27
CA GLY A 159 -3.05 -14.62 15.14
C GLY A 159 -2.34 -13.33 14.78
N HIS A 160 -2.88 -12.65 13.81
CA HIS A 160 -2.44 -11.31 13.41
C HIS A 160 -3.63 -10.45 13.00
N VAL A 161 -3.54 -9.14 13.23
CA VAL A 161 -4.54 -8.16 12.80
C VAL A 161 -3.80 -6.99 12.17
N HIS A 162 -4.04 -6.75 10.86
CA HIS A 162 -3.35 -5.71 10.08
C HIS A 162 -1.82 -5.77 10.18
N ASP A 163 -1.23 -4.99 11.06
CA ASP A 163 0.21 -4.83 11.35
C ASP A 163 0.60 -5.35 12.74
N GLU A 164 -0.33 -5.98 13.45
CA GLU A 164 -0.14 -6.53 14.79
C GLU A 164 0.07 -8.05 14.75
N LEU A 165 0.88 -8.57 15.67
CA LEU A 165 0.96 -9.99 16.02
C LEU A 165 0.41 -10.22 17.41
N ILE A 166 -0.40 -11.28 17.55
CA ILE A 166 -0.92 -11.75 18.83
C ILE A 166 -0.14 -13.01 19.19
N ILE A 167 0.66 -12.90 20.24
CA ILE A 167 1.57 -13.97 20.67
C ILE A 167 1.17 -14.41 22.08
N GLU A 168 0.98 -15.71 22.25
CA GLU A 168 0.86 -16.32 23.56
C GLU A 168 2.22 -16.88 23.98
N CYS A 169 2.71 -16.49 25.15
CA CYS A 169 4.01 -16.90 25.66
C CYS A 169 4.04 -16.93 27.19
N SER A 170 5.05 -17.57 27.74
CA SER A 170 5.32 -17.53 29.17
C SER A 170 5.82 -16.16 29.63
N LYS A 171 5.64 -15.83 30.91
CA LYS A 171 5.97 -14.52 31.50
C LYS A 171 7.47 -14.18 31.52
N ASP A 172 8.32 -15.15 31.24
CA ASP A 172 9.78 -14.98 31.14
C ASP A 172 10.24 -14.51 29.74
N VAL A 173 9.35 -14.50 28.76
CA VAL A 173 9.63 -13.98 27.41
C VAL A 173 9.58 -12.45 27.44
N SER A 174 10.69 -11.81 27.08
CA SER A 174 10.77 -10.35 27.06
C SER A 174 10.02 -9.76 25.87
N LEU A 175 9.11 -8.83 26.17
CA LEU A 175 8.39 -8.03 25.16
C LEU A 175 9.36 -7.23 24.27
N ASP A 176 10.41 -6.64 24.84
CA ASP A 176 11.39 -5.85 24.10
C ASP A 176 12.11 -6.69 23.05
N VAL A 177 12.47 -7.94 23.37
CA VAL A 177 13.10 -8.87 22.41
C VAL A 177 12.17 -9.20 21.26
N ILE A 178 10.89 -9.39 21.52
CA ILE A 178 9.88 -9.62 20.47
C ILE A 178 9.72 -8.39 19.61
N CYS A 179 9.62 -7.20 20.19
CA CYS A 179 9.50 -5.94 19.45
C CYS A 179 10.76 -5.66 18.59
N GLU A 180 11.95 -5.90 19.14
CA GLU A 180 13.21 -5.79 18.37
C GLU A 180 13.19 -6.75 17.18
N GLN A 181 12.82 -7.99 17.39
CA GLN A 181 12.75 -8.99 16.33
C GLN A 181 11.73 -8.65 15.25
N MET A 182 10.55 -8.18 15.66
CA MET A 182 9.50 -7.74 14.75
C MET A 182 9.91 -6.49 13.94
N GLY A 183 10.72 -5.61 14.54
CA GLY A 183 11.28 -4.42 13.91
C GLY A 183 12.48 -4.66 12.98
N ARG A 184 12.95 -5.90 12.82
CA ARG A 184 14.10 -6.21 11.97
C ARG A 184 13.81 -5.97 10.49
N THR A 185 14.72 -5.26 9.84
CA THR A 185 14.64 -5.00 8.40
C THR A 185 14.79 -6.30 7.60
N PRO A 186 13.81 -6.65 6.75
CA PRO A 186 13.94 -7.79 5.85
C PRO A 186 15.11 -7.61 4.86
N PRO A 187 15.87 -8.69 4.52
CA PRO A 187 17.04 -8.58 3.65
C PRO A 187 16.73 -8.15 2.22
N TRP A 188 15.48 -8.30 1.78
CA TRP A 188 15.01 -7.94 0.44
C TRP A 188 14.56 -6.46 0.32
N ILE A 189 14.53 -5.69 1.43
CA ILE A 189 14.23 -4.25 1.42
C ILE A 189 15.18 -3.49 2.35
N PRO A 190 16.49 -3.47 2.05
CA PRO A 190 17.48 -2.81 2.90
C PRO A 190 17.21 -1.31 3.00
N GLY A 191 17.52 -0.74 4.17
CA GLY A 191 17.39 0.70 4.43
C GLY A 191 16.01 1.16 4.90
N ILE A 192 14.99 0.31 4.94
CA ILE A 192 13.74 0.66 5.61
C ILE A 192 13.96 0.65 7.12
N LEU A 193 13.47 1.70 7.78
CA LEU A 193 13.46 1.78 9.24
C LEU A 193 12.12 1.25 9.75
N LEU A 194 12.17 0.13 10.46
CA LEU A 194 11.00 -0.49 11.08
C LEU A 194 11.11 -0.36 12.59
N ARG A 195 9.98 -0.18 13.23
CA ARG A 195 9.84 -0.19 14.68
C ARG A 195 8.57 -0.94 15.03
N ALA A 196 8.62 -1.76 16.06
CA ALA A 196 7.46 -2.35 16.70
C ALA A 196 7.38 -1.86 18.14
N ASP A 197 6.18 -1.59 18.59
CA ASP A 197 5.82 -1.35 19.98
C ASP A 197 4.84 -2.45 20.40
N GLY A 198 4.78 -2.79 21.67
CA GLY A 198 3.89 -3.83 22.16
C GLY A 198 3.45 -3.60 23.61
N TYR A 199 2.51 -4.38 24.05
CA TYR A 199 2.06 -4.42 25.43
C TYR A 199 1.65 -5.85 25.82
N GLU A 200 1.68 -6.15 27.11
CA GLU A 200 1.25 -7.42 27.66
C GLU A 200 -0.18 -7.32 28.20
N THR A 201 -0.96 -8.35 28.01
CA THR A 201 -2.35 -8.41 28.48
C THR A 201 -2.77 -9.86 28.70
N GLU A 202 -3.76 -10.08 29.55
CA GLU A 202 -4.33 -11.42 29.81
C GLU A 202 -5.38 -11.84 28.77
N PHE A 203 -5.87 -10.88 27.97
CA PHE A 203 -6.84 -11.11 26.89
C PHE A 203 -6.63 -10.09 25.77
N TYR A 204 -6.94 -10.49 24.55
CA TYR A 204 -6.83 -9.56 23.42
C TYR A 204 -7.78 -8.37 23.57
N LYS A 205 -7.22 -7.17 23.45
CA LYS A 205 -7.97 -5.92 23.36
C LYS A 205 -7.35 -5.05 22.25
N LYS A 206 -8.18 -4.28 21.61
CA LYS A 206 -7.73 -3.27 20.67
C LYS A 206 -7.63 -1.91 21.38
N ASP A 207 -6.53 -1.20 21.19
CA ASP A 207 -6.36 0.18 21.67
C ASP A 207 -7.23 1.18 20.89
#